data_b657cefb0d2d30f7f93a57df37b4bdfc
#
_entry.id   b657cefb0d2d30f7f93a57df37b4bdfc
#
_cell.length_a   1.000
_cell.length_b   1.000
_cell.length_c   1.000
_cell.angle_alpha   90.00
_cell.angle_beta   90.00
_cell.angle_gamma   90.00
#
_symmetry.space_group_name_H-M   'P 1'
#
loop_
_entity.id
_entity.type
_entity.pdbx_description
1 polymer ?
#
loop_
_entity_poly.entity_id
_entity_poly.type
_entity_poly.pdbx_seq_one_letter_code
_entity_poly.pdbx_strand_id
1 'polypeptide(L)'
;ETQPTVPETQPSQPTGSIRVTNVALSSDLTQYTLNLCSQYGVDSSVIFSVMYHESHFNAGATSGKGAQGLMQIIPRYSASRMAKLGVTNLYDPASNILVGIDLLAEYYHTYGSWNQALTAYRTGNAENDSAYAATILGSVGMFQTVYYE
;
A
#
# COMPACT_ATOMS: atom_id res chain seq x y z
N GLU A 1 -5.75 20.84 2.07
CA GLU A 1 -5.00 19.61 1.80
C GLU A 1 -5.70 18.77 0.75
N THR A 2 -4.98 18.42 -0.29
CA THR A 2 -5.54 17.68 -1.41
C THR A 2 -5.39 16.17 -1.16
N GLN A 3 -6.51 15.46 -1.20
CA GLN A 3 -6.47 14.01 -1.12
C GLN A 3 -6.05 13.42 -2.46
N PRO A 4 -5.28 12.32 -2.44
CA PRO A 4 -5.00 11.60 -3.67
C PRO A 4 -6.29 11.05 -4.27
N THR A 5 -6.35 11.01 -5.58
CA THR A 5 -7.52 10.50 -6.29
C THR A 5 -7.17 9.25 -7.06
N VAL A 6 -8.16 8.39 -7.24
CA VAL A 6 -8.02 7.21 -8.08
C VAL A 6 -7.95 7.67 -9.53
N PRO A 7 -6.99 7.19 -10.32
CA PRO A 7 -6.90 7.60 -11.71
C PRO A 7 -8.11 7.09 -12.50
N GLU A 8 -8.71 7.96 -13.28
CA GLU A 8 -9.86 7.62 -14.11
C GLU A 8 -9.45 7.12 -15.47
N THR A 9 -8.32 7.58 -15.96
CA THR A 9 -7.82 7.20 -17.26
C THR A 9 -6.38 6.79 -17.14
N GLN A 10 -5.94 6.00 -18.07
CA GLN A 10 -4.56 5.59 -18.12
C GLN A 10 -3.68 6.79 -18.46
N PRO A 11 -2.77 7.18 -17.57
CA PRO A 11 -1.89 8.28 -17.89
C PRO A 11 -0.95 7.91 -19.01
N SER A 12 -0.58 8.88 -19.81
CA SER A 12 0.42 8.67 -20.84
C SER A 12 1.73 8.29 -20.20
N GLN A 13 2.38 7.27 -20.71
CA GLN A 13 3.69 6.90 -20.24
C GLN A 13 4.67 8.02 -20.57
N PRO A 14 5.44 8.49 -19.61
CA PRO A 14 6.49 9.45 -19.94
C PRO A 14 7.53 8.80 -20.84
N THR A 15 8.27 9.61 -21.54
CA THR A 15 9.43 9.12 -22.27
C THR A 15 10.38 8.53 -21.23
N GLY A 16 10.64 7.28 -21.31
CA GLY A 16 11.32 6.56 -20.23
C GLY A 16 10.30 5.90 -19.33
N SER A 17 10.25 4.61 -19.39
CA SER A 17 9.33 3.81 -18.58
C SER A 17 9.92 3.54 -17.22
N ILE A 18 9.03 3.46 -16.23
CA ILE A 18 9.41 3.04 -14.88
C ILE A 18 8.75 1.70 -14.62
N ARG A 19 9.50 0.78 -14.04
CA ARG A 19 8.90 -0.41 -13.47
C ARG A 19 9.53 -0.71 -12.12
N VAL A 20 8.84 -1.50 -11.33
CA VAL A 20 9.38 -1.98 -10.05
C VAL A 20 9.54 -3.49 -10.17
N THR A 21 10.70 -4.00 -9.78
CA THR A 21 10.98 -5.43 -9.86
C THR A 21 10.04 -6.21 -8.93
N ASN A 22 9.64 -7.40 -9.36
CA ASN A 22 8.84 -8.33 -8.57
C ASN A 22 7.44 -7.84 -8.17
N VAL A 23 6.94 -6.81 -8.84
CA VAL A 23 5.59 -6.29 -8.60
C VAL A 23 4.65 -6.83 -9.68
N ALA A 24 3.69 -7.64 -9.26
CA ALA A 24 2.71 -8.25 -10.17
C ALA A 24 1.45 -7.38 -10.27
N LEU A 25 1.62 -6.11 -10.59
CA LEU A 25 0.55 -5.16 -10.84
C LEU A 25 0.71 -4.62 -12.26
N SER A 26 -0.39 -4.07 -12.80
CA SER A 26 -0.30 -3.35 -14.07
C SER A 26 0.63 -2.15 -13.93
N SER A 27 1.14 -1.66 -15.05
CA SER A 27 1.99 -0.48 -15.04
C SER A 27 1.26 0.74 -14.47
N ASP A 28 -0.05 0.85 -14.74
CA ASP A 28 -0.85 1.95 -14.20
C ASP A 28 -0.96 1.90 -12.69
N LEU A 29 -1.23 0.73 -12.12
CA LEU A 29 -1.33 0.58 -10.67
C LEU A 29 0.03 0.75 -9.99
N THR A 30 1.09 0.28 -10.65
CA THR A 30 2.45 0.50 -10.15
C THR A 30 2.76 1.99 -10.10
N GLN A 31 2.49 2.72 -11.18
CA GLN A 31 2.72 4.16 -11.22
C GLN A 31 1.86 4.91 -10.22
N TYR A 32 0.59 4.52 -10.10
CA TYR A 32 -0.32 5.10 -9.10
C TYR A 32 0.24 4.91 -7.68
N THR A 33 0.73 3.72 -7.37
CA THR A 33 1.32 3.43 -6.06
C THR A 33 2.56 4.31 -5.81
N LEU A 34 3.44 4.42 -6.80
CA LEU A 34 4.62 5.28 -6.69
C LEU A 34 4.24 6.73 -6.44
N ASN A 35 3.23 7.22 -7.16
CA ASN A 35 2.76 8.61 -7.00
C ASN A 35 2.19 8.83 -5.60
N LEU A 36 1.39 7.91 -5.10
CA LEU A 36 0.83 8.01 -3.75
C LEU A 36 1.92 7.98 -2.69
N CYS A 37 2.90 7.10 -2.83
CA CYS A 37 4.00 7.02 -1.88
C CYS A 37 4.76 8.34 -1.83
N SER A 38 4.97 8.97 -2.98
CA SER A 38 5.60 10.28 -3.05
C SER A 38 4.75 11.34 -2.35
N GLN A 39 3.44 11.37 -2.59
CA GLN A 39 2.53 12.32 -1.96
C GLN A 39 2.45 12.13 -0.45
N TYR A 40 2.46 10.91 0.01
CA TYR A 40 2.35 10.59 1.43
C TYR A 40 3.70 10.58 2.17
N GLY A 41 4.80 10.70 1.44
CA GLY A 41 6.13 10.71 2.03
C GLY A 41 6.54 9.38 2.64
N VAL A 42 6.24 8.27 1.95
CA VAL A 42 6.57 6.93 2.41
C VAL A 42 7.33 6.15 1.35
N ASP A 43 8.09 5.18 1.81
CA ASP A 43 8.95 4.34 0.95
C ASP A 43 8.09 3.32 0.18
N SER A 44 8.13 3.40 -1.15
CA SER A 44 7.33 2.50 -1.99
C SER A 44 7.73 1.04 -1.84
N SER A 45 8.99 0.73 -1.58
CA SER A 45 9.41 -0.65 -1.42
C SER A 45 8.75 -1.31 -0.21
N VAL A 46 8.48 -0.55 0.84
CA VAL A 46 7.74 -1.03 2.01
C VAL A 46 6.29 -1.34 1.61
N ILE A 47 5.66 -0.45 0.86
CA ILE A 47 4.27 -0.64 0.42
C ILE A 47 4.15 -1.88 -0.46
N PHE A 48 5.05 -2.05 -1.44
CA PHE A 48 5.03 -3.25 -2.28
C PHE A 48 5.30 -4.52 -1.49
N SER A 49 6.17 -4.45 -0.48
CA SER A 49 6.44 -5.59 0.39
C SER A 49 5.18 -5.99 1.17
N VAL A 50 4.42 -5.00 1.66
CA VAL A 50 3.14 -5.26 2.33
C VAL A 50 2.18 -5.98 1.38
N MET A 51 2.02 -5.49 0.15
CA MET A 51 1.13 -6.13 -0.83
C MET A 51 1.56 -7.58 -1.12
N TYR A 52 2.87 -7.78 -1.27
CA TYR A 52 3.41 -9.11 -1.54
C TYR A 52 3.04 -10.09 -0.43
N HIS A 53 3.29 -9.72 0.82
CA HIS A 53 3.05 -10.61 1.95
C HIS A 53 1.56 -10.73 2.31
N GLU A 54 0.78 -9.68 2.10
CA GLU A 54 -0.64 -9.71 2.45
C GLU A 54 -1.48 -10.50 1.43
N SER A 55 -1.23 -10.31 0.15
CA SER A 55 -2.12 -10.86 -0.88
C SER A 55 -1.40 -11.47 -2.07
N HIS A 56 -0.09 -11.39 -2.14
CA HIS A 56 0.69 -11.74 -3.35
C HIS A 56 0.16 -11.00 -4.57
N PHE A 57 -0.16 -9.71 -4.39
CA PHE A 57 -0.71 -8.84 -5.43
C PHE A 57 -2.05 -9.32 -5.99
N ASN A 58 -2.83 -10.03 -5.18
CA ASN A 58 -4.16 -10.50 -5.57
C ASN A 58 -5.24 -9.54 -5.05
N ALA A 59 -5.80 -8.76 -5.98
CA ALA A 59 -6.82 -7.76 -5.64
C ALA A 59 -8.11 -8.39 -5.09
N GLY A 60 -8.35 -9.66 -5.38
CA GLY A 60 -9.54 -10.40 -4.93
C GLY A 60 -9.35 -11.17 -3.63
N ALA A 61 -8.20 -11.05 -2.98
CA ALA A 61 -7.90 -11.84 -1.78
C ALA A 61 -8.83 -11.45 -0.61
N THR A 62 -9.30 -12.47 0.11
CA THR A 62 -10.09 -12.28 1.33
C THR A 62 -9.55 -13.23 2.39
N SER A 63 -9.23 -12.70 3.57
CA SER A 63 -8.75 -13.54 4.67
C SER A 63 -9.92 -14.08 5.50
N GLY A 64 -9.62 -15.07 6.37
CA GLY A 64 -10.62 -15.60 7.29
C GLY A 64 -11.16 -14.58 8.27
N LYS A 65 -10.45 -13.49 8.50
CA LYS A 65 -10.89 -12.39 9.39
C LYS A 65 -11.58 -11.27 8.63
N GLY A 66 -11.79 -11.42 7.33
CA GLY A 66 -12.48 -10.43 6.52
C GLY A 66 -11.60 -9.33 5.97
N ALA A 67 -10.28 -9.49 6.00
CA ALA A 67 -9.38 -8.55 5.33
C ALA A 67 -9.54 -8.70 3.82
N GLN A 68 -9.53 -7.58 3.09
CA GLN A 68 -9.84 -7.55 1.66
C GLN A 68 -8.76 -6.88 0.84
N GLY A 69 -8.49 -7.48 -0.29
CA GLY A 69 -7.74 -6.87 -1.39
C GLY A 69 -6.23 -6.86 -1.21
N LEU A 70 -5.58 -6.05 -2.01
CA LEU A 70 -4.13 -6.01 -2.15
C LEU A 70 -3.38 -5.81 -0.85
N MET A 71 -3.83 -4.89 -0.01
CA MET A 71 -3.17 -4.58 1.25
C MET A 71 -3.91 -5.15 2.47
N GLN A 72 -4.92 -6.00 2.22
CA GLN A 72 -5.66 -6.72 3.25
C GLN A 72 -6.22 -5.80 4.32
N ILE A 73 -7.13 -4.92 3.90
CA ILE A 73 -7.80 -3.96 4.78
C ILE A 73 -9.08 -4.60 5.34
N ILE A 74 -9.31 -4.42 6.62
CA ILE A 74 -10.53 -4.91 7.28
C ILE A 74 -11.55 -3.77 7.32
N PRO A 75 -12.68 -3.88 6.59
CA PRO A 75 -13.61 -2.76 6.42
C PRO A 75 -14.11 -2.17 7.74
N ARG A 76 -14.43 -3.01 8.72
CA ARG A 76 -15.03 -2.52 9.98
C ARG A 76 -14.05 -1.65 10.78
N TYR A 77 -12.74 -1.81 10.58
CA TYR A 77 -11.76 -0.97 11.27
C TYR A 77 -11.36 0.25 10.45
N SER A 78 -11.74 0.28 9.18
CA SER A 78 -11.35 1.36 8.26
C SER A 78 -12.54 2.14 7.72
N ALA A 79 -13.73 1.93 8.27
CA ALA A 79 -14.96 2.54 7.74
C ALA A 79 -14.87 4.07 7.69
N SER A 80 -14.37 4.69 8.75
CA SER A 80 -14.23 6.14 8.80
C SER A 80 -13.24 6.66 7.78
N ARG A 81 -12.11 5.96 7.64
CA ARG A 81 -11.07 6.31 6.67
C ARG A 81 -11.60 6.15 5.24
N MET A 82 -12.31 5.04 4.98
CA MET A 82 -12.92 4.79 3.67
C MET A 82 -13.90 5.90 3.28
N ALA A 83 -14.77 6.30 4.22
CA ALA A 83 -15.73 7.37 3.98
C ALA A 83 -15.02 8.68 3.63
N LYS A 84 -13.97 9.00 4.37
CA LYS A 84 -13.18 10.21 4.17
C LYS A 84 -12.51 10.24 2.80
N LEU A 85 -12.05 9.08 2.33
CA LEU A 85 -11.35 8.94 1.05
C LEU A 85 -12.28 8.64 -0.13
N GLY A 86 -13.57 8.50 0.12
CA GLY A 86 -14.55 8.21 -0.92
C GLY A 86 -14.47 6.79 -1.45
N VAL A 87 -14.01 5.85 -0.62
CA VAL A 87 -13.85 4.45 -1.01
C VAL A 87 -15.01 3.62 -0.49
N THR A 88 -15.60 2.82 -1.37
CA THR A 88 -16.71 1.92 -1.01
C THR A 88 -16.39 0.46 -1.28
N ASN A 89 -15.39 0.16 -2.11
CA ASN A 89 -15.08 -1.22 -2.51
C ASN A 89 -13.58 -1.49 -2.38
N LEU A 90 -13.22 -2.28 -1.38
CA LEU A 90 -11.82 -2.61 -1.12
C LEU A 90 -11.24 -3.67 -2.07
N TYR A 91 -12.08 -4.26 -2.93
CA TYR A 91 -11.58 -5.13 -3.99
C TYR A 91 -11.19 -4.36 -5.25
N ASP A 92 -11.58 -3.08 -5.34
CA ASP A 92 -11.04 -2.21 -6.37
C ASP A 92 -9.57 -1.92 -6.06
N PRO A 93 -8.64 -2.29 -6.97
CA PRO A 93 -7.22 -2.20 -6.63
C PRO A 93 -6.74 -0.80 -6.23
N ALA A 94 -7.10 0.20 -7.02
CA ALA A 94 -6.66 1.57 -6.72
C ALA A 94 -7.23 2.07 -5.40
N SER A 95 -8.48 1.74 -5.11
CA SER A 95 -9.13 2.10 -3.84
C SER A 95 -8.45 1.45 -2.64
N ASN A 96 -8.11 0.17 -2.77
CA ASN A 96 -7.43 -0.57 -1.71
C ASN A 96 -6.06 0.03 -1.43
N ILE A 97 -5.30 0.33 -2.48
CA ILE A 97 -3.98 0.93 -2.37
C ILE A 97 -4.06 2.28 -1.66
N LEU A 98 -5.05 3.09 -2.01
CA LEU A 98 -5.25 4.40 -1.39
C LEU A 98 -5.50 4.27 0.11
N VAL A 99 -6.42 3.41 0.50
CA VAL A 99 -6.75 3.22 1.92
C VAL A 99 -5.55 2.66 2.68
N GLY A 100 -4.88 1.67 2.10
CA GLY A 100 -3.72 1.03 2.75
C GLY A 100 -2.57 1.99 2.96
N ILE A 101 -2.24 2.79 1.94
CA ILE A 101 -1.16 3.77 2.06
C ILE A 101 -1.53 4.86 3.06
N ASP A 102 -2.77 5.37 2.99
CA ASP A 102 -3.24 6.39 3.93
C ASP A 102 -3.10 5.92 5.38
N LEU A 103 -3.51 4.70 5.66
CA LEU A 103 -3.43 4.12 7.00
C LEU A 103 -1.97 3.93 7.43
N LEU A 104 -1.17 3.30 6.60
CA LEU A 104 0.22 2.99 6.97
C LEU A 104 1.06 4.26 7.08
N ALA A 105 0.82 5.24 6.21
CA ALA A 105 1.51 6.52 6.26
C ALA A 105 1.19 7.26 7.57
N GLU A 106 -0.06 7.22 8.00
CA GLU A 106 -0.43 7.84 9.28
C GLU A 106 0.36 7.21 10.42
N TYR A 107 0.45 5.90 10.47
CA TYR A 107 1.26 5.22 11.48
C TYR A 107 2.73 5.60 11.37
N TYR A 108 3.27 5.60 10.15
CA TYR A 108 4.68 5.91 9.96
C TYR A 108 5.02 7.33 10.43
N HIS A 109 4.20 8.30 10.07
CA HIS A 109 4.44 9.69 10.46
C HIS A 109 4.17 9.92 11.94
N THR A 110 3.30 9.13 12.54
CA THR A 110 3.04 9.21 13.99
C THR A 110 4.20 8.64 14.80
N TYR A 111 4.70 7.48 14.42
CA TYR A 111 5.72 6.78 15.21
C TYR A 111 7.16 7.05 14.76
N GLY A 112 7.35 7.48 13.53
CA GLY A 112 8.68 7.76 12.99
C GLY A 112 9.54 6.54 12.74
N SER A 113 8.95 5.35 12.72
CA SER A 113 9.65 4.08 12.60
C SER A 113 8.80 3.10 11.80
N TRP A 114 9.40 2.48 10.78
CA TRP A 114 8.71 1.44 10.02
C TRP A 114 8.39 0.22 10.87
N ASN A 115 9.26 -0.15 11.81
CA ASN A 115 9.00 -1.26 12.71
C ASN A 115 7.71 -1.03 13.50
N GLN A 116 7.57 0.14 14.10
CA GLN A 116 6.38 0.49 14.87
C GLN A 116 5.15 0.65 13.98
N ALA A 117 5.31 1.29 12.82
CA ALA A 117 4.18 1.51 11.90
C ALA A 117 3.63 0.18 11.37
N LEU A 118 4.50 -0.73 10.97
CA LEU A 118 4.08 -2.03 10.46
C LEU A 118 3.49 -2.91 11.57
N THR A 119 4.03 -2.83 12.77
CA THR A 119 3.46 -3.51 13.93
C THR A 119 2.04 -3.02 14.19
N ALA A 120 1.84 -1.70 14.19
CA ALA A 120 0.51 -1.10 14.38
C ALA A 120 -0.44 -1.49 13.24
N TYR A 121 0.05 -1.53 12.01
CA TYR A 121 -0.73 -1.94 10.85
C TYR A 121 -1.27 -3.35 11.03
N ARG A 122 -0.45 -4.25 11.53
CA ARG A 122 -0.81 -5.66 11.73
C ARG A 122 -1.68 -5.88 12.96
N THR A 123 -1.38 -5.23 14.07
CA THR A 123 -1.99 -5.54 15.37
C THR A 123 -2.89 -4.45 15.93
N GLY A 124 -2.84 -3.24 15.36
CA GLY A 124 -3.52 -2.07 15.90
C GLY A 124 -2.75 -1.41 17.04
N ASN A 125 -1.59 -1.91 17.41
CA ASN A 125 -0.81 -1.43 18.55
C ASN A 125 0.68 -1.47 18.25
N ALA A 126 1.34 -0.32 18.26
CA ALA A 126 2.76 -0.19 17.92
C ALA A 126 3.70 -0.71 19.03
N GLU A 127 3.18 -0.97 20.22
CA GLU A 127 4.00 -1.39 21.35
C GLU A 127 4.39 -2.87 21.30
N ASN A 128 3.60 -3.67 20.62
CA ASN A 128 3.86 -5.10 20.52
C ASN A 128 4.89 -5.35 19.41
N ASP A 129 6.03 -5.90 19.77
CA ASP A 129 7.01 -6.31 18.80
C ASP A 129 6.42 -7.40 17.92
N SER A 130 6.65 -7.29 16.62
CA SER A 130 5.97 -8.12 15.64
C SER A 130 6.96 -8.70 14.64
N ALA A 131 6.94 -10.01 14.49
CA ALA A 131 7.69 -10.70 13.45
C ALA A 131 7.22 -10.24 12.05
N TYR A 132 5.98 -9.76 11.95
CA TYR A 132 5.45 -9.20 10.72
C TYR A 132 6.31 -8.05 10.21
N ALA A 133 6.63 -7.08 11.07
CA ALA A 133 7.46 -5.95 10.67
C ALA A 133 8.82 -6.41 10.13
N ALA A 134 9.45 -7.37 10.81
CA ALA A 134 10.71 -7.93 10.36
C ALA A 134 10.60 -8.62 8.99
N THR A 135 9.51 -9.35 8.78
CA THR A 135 9.25 -10.03 7.51
C THR A 135 9.09 -9.03 6.37
N ILE A 136 8.27 -7.99 6.59
CA ILE A 136 8.06 -6.95 5.57
C ILE A 136 9.37 -6.24 5.24
N LEU A 137 10.10 -5.79 6.26
CA LEU A 137 11.34 -5.04 6.04
C LEU A 137 12.43 -5.91 5.44
N GLY A 138 12.43 -7.21 5.73
CA GLY A 138 13.37 -8.16 5.15
C GLY A 138 13.20 -8.37 3.66
N SER A 139 12.04 -8.01 3.12
CA SER A 139 11.71 -8.24 1.69
C SER A 139 11.79 -6.97 0.84
N VAL A 140 12.05 -5.79 1.43
CA VAL A 140 12.00 -4.53 0.67
C VAL A 140 13.00 -4.50 -0.49
N GLY A 141 14.13 -5.19 -0.34
CA GLY A 141 15.15 -5.26 -1.39
C GLY A 141 14.68 -5.93 -2.68
N MET A 142 13.58 -6.69 -2.63
CA MET A 142 13.00 -7.30 -3.83
C MET A 142 12.39 -6.26 -4.77
N PHE A 143 12.02 -5.10 -4.27
CA PHE A 143 11.18 -4.13 -4.99
C PHE A 143 12.02 -2.91 -5.35
N GLN A 144 12.74 -3.03 -6.46
CA GLN A 144 13.64 -1.99 -6.93
C GLN A 144 13.02 -1.24 -8.10
N THR A 145 13.01 0.08 -8.02
CA THR A 145 12.53 0.91 -9.12
C THR A 145 13.60 0.96 -10.20
N VAL A 146 13.20 0.64 -11.42
CA VAL A 146 14.09 0.62 -12.59
C VAL A 146 13.53 1.56 -13.63
N TYR A 147 14.41 2.39 -14.18
CA TYR A 147 14.04 3.34 -15.22
C TYR A 147 14.58 2.84 -16.55
N TYR A 148 13.72 2.87 -17.58
CA TYR A 148 14.09 2.51 -18.95
C TYR A 148 14.08 3.75 -19.81
N GLU A 149 15.04 3.86 -20.66
CA GLU A 149 15.07 4.92 -21.66
C GLU A 149 14.36 4.53 -22.93
#